data_990336684e0870f2455fe54d249a6760
#
_entry.id   990336684e0870f2455fe54d249a6760
#
_cell.length_a   1.000
_cell.length_b   1.000
_cell.length_c   1.000
_cell.angle_alpha   90.00
_cell.angle_beta   90.00
_cell.angle_gamma   90.00
#
_symmetry.space_group_name_H-M   'P 1'
#
loop_
_entity.id
_entity.type
_entity.pdbx_description
1 polymer ?
#
loop_
_entity_poly.entity_id
_entity_poly.type
_entity_poly.pdbx_seq_one_letter_code
_entity_poly.pdbx_strand_id
1 'polypeptide(L)'
;KIEWIKNALFNRLLSLIGMSKKQKFVKNTQLEFSLMSAEEFYKKTTVFIEKIVNEISPKEDRVVLDQLLLPYNLKRIKNYNSVDFKPILITRDPRDVFIANKYVWYPKGENVPYPLDVVEFCRYYKALRQYEDNTEELKFLKIRFEDLVLNYHDTVGILEDFLNLS
;
A
#
# COMPACT_ATOMS: atom_id res chain seq x y z
N LYS A 1 -10.29 -27.84 -7.62
CA LYS A 1 -8.91 -28.42 -7.52
C LYS A 1 -8.39 -28.97 -8.86
N ILE A 2 -9.21 -29.65 -9.64
CA ILE A 2 -8.81 -30.32 -10.89
C ILE A 2 -8.53 -29.33 -12.03
N GLU A 3 -9.27 -28.24 -12.13
CA GLU A 3 -9.10 -27.21 -13.16
C GLU A 3 -7.81 -26.41 -13.02
N TRP A 4 -7.38 -26.11 -11.80
CA TRP A 4 -6.10 -25.44 -11.53
C TRP A 4 -4.91 -26.31 -11.97
N ILE A 5 -4.97 -27.61 -11.70
CA ILE A 5 -3.93 -28.57 -12.07
C ILE A 5 -3.84 -28.69 -13.61
N LYS A 6 -4.98 -28.72 -14.31
CA LYS A 6 -5.03 -28.76 -15.77
C LYS A 6 -4.40 -27.50 -16.37
N ASN A 7 -4.71 -26.32 -15.83
CA ASN A 7 -4.15 -25.06 -16.33
C ASN A 7 -2.64 -24.93 -16.04
N ALA A 8 -2.17 -25.40 -14.89
CA ALA A 8 -0.75 -25.41 -14.56
C ALA A 8 0.05 -26.37 -15.46
N LEU A 9 -0.47 -27.57 -15.72
CA LEU A 9 0.13 -28.54 -16.63
C LEU A 9 0.11 -28.05 -18.10
N PHE A 10 -0.97 -27.47 -18.55
CA PHE A 10 -1.12 -26.91 -19.89
C PHE A 10 -0.15 -25.74 -20.13
N ASN A 11 0.00 -24.82 -19.18
CA ASN A 11 0.95 -23.72 -19.26
C ASN A 11 2.42 -24.20 -19.25
N ARG A 12 2.72 -25.27 -18.52
CA ARG A 12 4.04 -25.90 -18.50
C ARG A 12 4.35 -26.59 -19.83
N LEU A 13 3.35 -27.20 -20.46
CA LEU A 13 3.48 -27.81 -21.78
C LEU A 13 3.72 -26.74 -22.87
N LEU A 14 2.99 -25.61 -22.81
CA LEU A 14 3.16 -24.49 -23.73
C LEU A 14 4.54 -23.83 -23.60
N SER A 15 5.12 -23.80 -22.41
CA SER A 15 6.49 -23.29 -22.21
C SER A 15 7.55 -24.19 -22.80
N LEU A 16 7.33 -25.50 -22.81
CA LEU A 16 8.25 -26.50 -23.39
C LEU A 16 8.24 -26.47 -24.93
N ILE A 17 7.14 -26.01 -25.54
CA ILE A 17 6.99 -25.94 -27.02
C ILE A 17 7.42 -24.57 -27.54
N GLY A 18 7.99 -23.68 -26.68
CA GLY A 18 8.42 -22.33 -27.09
C GLY A 18 7.27 -21.37 -27.43
N MET A 19 6.02 -21.76 -27.21
CA MET A 19 4.83 -20.94 -27.40
C MET A 19 4.45 -20.17 -26.13
N SER A 20 5.43 -19.69 -25.37
CA SER A 20 5.19 -18.81 -24.25
C SER A 20 4.52 -17.52 -24.73
N LYS A 21 3.21 -17.46 -24.68
CA LYS A 21 2.50 -16.18 -24.77
C LYS A 21 3.04 -15.30 -23.65
N LYS A 22 3.58 -14.12 -24.02
CA LYS A 22 3.90 -13.04 -23.07
C LYS A 22 2.85 -13.06 -21.97
N GLN A 23 3.27 -13.26 -20.73
CA GLN A 23 2.37 -13.29 -19.57
C GLN A 23 1.51 -12.03 -19.64
N LYS A 24 0.29 -12.17 -20.15
CA LYS A 24 -0.74 -11.19 -19.83
C LYS A 24 -0.86 -11.26 -18.32
N PHE A 25 -0.60 -10.16 -17.65
CA PHE A 25 -0.88 -9.98 -16.25
C PHE A 25 -2.17 -10.73 -15.92
N VAL A 26 -2.06 -11.75 -15.11
CA VAL A 26 -3.22 -12.54 -14.69
C VAL A 26 -4.11 -11.56 -13.94
N LYS A 27 -5.19 -11.12 -14.58
CA LYS A 27 -6.24 -10.38 -13.91
C LYS A 27 -6.62 -11.16 -12.66
N ASN A 28 -6.32 -10.57 -11.50
CA ASN A 28 -6.82 -10.95 -10.17
C ASN A 28 -7.27 -12.41 -10.10
N THR A 29 -6.35 -13.32 -9.84
CA THR A 29 -6.73 -14.59 -9.22
C THR A 29 -7.22 -14.21 -7.82
N GLN A 30 -8.52 -14.03 -7.66
CA GLN A 30 -9.14 -14.03 -6.36
C GLN A 30 -8.79 -15.39 -5.75
N LEU A 31 -7.96 -15.37 -4.72
CA LEU A 31 -7.81 -16.51 -3.83
C LEU A 31 -9.14 -16.62 -3.09
N GLU A 32 -10.04 -17.46 -3.60
CA GLU A 32 -11.26 -17.81 -2.91
C GLU A 32 -10.88 -18.73 -1.75
N PHE A 33 -10.81 -18.17 -0.55
CA PHE A 33 -10.83 -18.93 0.68
C PHE A 33 -12.28 -19.40 0.89
N SER A 34 -12.66 -20.48 0.23
CA SER A 34 -14.05 -20.95 0.10
C SER A 34 -14.75 -21.36 1.41
N LEU A 35 -14.07 -21.29 2.55
CA LEU A 35 -14.56 -21.73 3.85
C LEU A 35 -14.66 -20.62 4.90
N MET A 36 -14.30 -19.38 4.56
CA MET A 36 -14.30 -18.27 5.52
C MET A 36 -14.92 -17.04 4.89
N SER A 37 -15.86 -16.40 5.57
CA SER A 37 -16.39 -15.11 5.14
C SER A 37 -15.34 -14.02 5.24
N ALA A 38 -15.49 -12.93 4.46
CA ALA A 38 -14.59 -11.79 4.55
C ALA A 38 -14.57 -11.18 5.97
N GLU A 39 -15.73 -11.08 6.60
CA GLU A 39 -15.87 -10.59 7.98
C GLU A 39 -15.08 -11.45 8.98
N GLU A 40 -15.24 -12.76 8.90
CA GLU A 40 -14.51 -13.70 9.77
C GLU A 40 -12.99 -13.61 9.52
N PHE A 41 -12.58 -13.47 8.26
CA PHE A 41 -11.16 -13.26 7.90
C PHE A 41 -10.60 -12.00 8.56
N TYR A 42 -11.28 -10.86 8.43
CA TYR A 42 -10.82 -9.61 9.03
C TYR A 42 -10.77 -9.69 10.55
N LYS A 43 -11.78 -10.29 11.18
CA LYS A 43 -11.80 -10.49 12.64
C LYS A 43 -10.60 -11.32 13.12
N LYS A 44 -10.29 -12.43 12.47
CA LYS A 44 -9.15 -13.27 12.83
C LYS A 44 -7.81 -12.58 12.56
N THR A 45 -7.73 -11.83 11.44
CA THR A 45 -6.51 -11.08 11.10
C THR A 45 -6.27 -9.93 12.08
N THR A 46 -7.31 -9.27 12.55
CA THR A 46 -7.20 -8.23 13.58
C THR A 46 -6.56 -8.78 14.85
N VAL A 47 -7.10 -9.88 15.38
CA VAL A 47 -6.54 -10.53 16.60
C VAL A 47 -5.08 -10.94 16.39
N PHE A 48 -4.73 -11.39 15.19
CA PHE A 48 -3.36 -11.75 14.85
C PHE A 48 -2.44 -10.53 14.84
N ILE A 49 -2.86 -9.42 14.23
CA ILE A 49 -2.10 -8.16 14.22
C ILE A 49 -1.90 -7.62 15.63
N GLU A 50 -2.96 -7.58 16.44
CA GLU A 50 -2.89 -7.14 17.84
C GLU A 50 -1.88 -7.96 18.65
N LYS A 51 -1.85 -9.27 18.48
CA LYS A 51 -0.88 -10.14 19.14
C LYS A 51 0.55 -9.82 18.72
N ILE A 52 0.80 -9.67 17.42
CA ILE A 52 2.13 -9.32 16.91
C ILE A 52 2.59 -7.97 17.48
N VAL A 53 1.73 -6.97 17.42
CA VAL A 53 2.04 -5.62 17.93
C VAL A 53 2.38 -5.69 19.41
N ASN A 54 1.58 -6.40 20.21
CA ASN A 54 1.82 -6.56 21.64
C ASN A 54 3.11 -7.34 21.95
N GLU A 55 3.51 -8.28 21.11
CA GLU A 55 4.79 -9.00 21.26
C GLU A 55 6.00 -8.13 20.92
N ILE A 56 5.89 -7.31 19.89
CA ILE A 56 6.98 -6.42 19.44
C ILE A 56 7.14 -5.22 20.39
N SER A 57 6.04 -4.68 20.88
CA SER A 57 6.00 -3.47 21.72
C SER A 57 5.08 -3.64 22.93
N PRO A 58 5.42 -4.53 23.87
CA PRO A 58 4.52 -4.90 24.98
C PRO A 58 4.30 -3.79 26.02
N LYS A 59 5.07 -2.71 25.97
CA LYS A 59 5.03 -1.61 26.95
C LYS A 59 4.54 -0.30 26.35
N GLU A 60 4.29 -0.27 25.05
CA GLU A 60 3.97 0.96 24.35
C GLU A 60 2.47 1.04 24.08
N ASP A 61 1.88 2.18 24.42
CA ASP A 61 0.47 2.44 24.15
C ASP A 61 0.21 2.72 22.66
N ARG A 62 1.26 3.03 21.90
CA ARG A 62 1.16 3.42 20.48
C ARG A 62 2.31 2.85 19.68
N VAL A 63 1.99 2.33 18.50
CA VAL A 63 2.96 1.75 17.57
C VAL A 63 2.82 2.42 16.21
N VAL A 64 3.93 2.91 15.68
CA VAL A 64 4.00 3.46 14.32
C VAL A 64 4.43 2.36 13.35
N LEU A 65 3.60 2.12 12.34
CA LEU A 65 3.88 1.16 11.27
C LEU A 65 4.19 1.94 9.99
N ASP A 66 5.47 1.98 9.62
CA ASP A 66 5.91 2.65 8.39
C ASP A 66 5.64 1.76 7.16
N GLN A 67 5.17 2.37 6.09
CA GLN A 67 4.94 1.75 4.77
C GLN A 67 4.05 0.50 4.77
N LEU A 68 3.26 0.29 5.83
CA LEU A 68 2.36 -0.87 5.93
C LEU A 68 1.29 -0.86 4.84
N LEU A 69 0.83 0.32 4.46
CA LEU A 69 -0.25 0.49 3.51
C LEU A 69 0.14 1.43 2.37
N LEU A 70 -0.08 0.95 1.18
CA LEU A 70 -0.02 1.81 -0.01
C LEU A 70 -1.33 2.61 -0.15
N PRO A 71 -1.29 3.83 -0.72
CA PRO A 71 -2.45 4.71 -0.81
C PRO A 71 -3.72 4.05 -1.37
N TYR A 72 -3.57 3.17 -2.36
CA TYR A 72 -4.70 2.44 -2.94
C TYR A 72 -5.33 1.39 -2.02
N ASN A 73 -4.69 1.07 -0.89
CA ASN A 73 -5.19 0.12 0.11
C ASN A 73 -5.86 0.78 1.32
N LEU A 74 -5.86 2.11 1.41
CA LEU A 74 -6.44 2.86 2.55
C LEU A 74 -7.88 2.43 2.86
N LYS A 75 -8.70 2.19 1.85
CA LYS A 75 -10.08 1.72 2.02
C LYS A 75 -10.21 0.41 2.80
N ARG A 76 -9.15 -0.41 2.84
CA ARG A 76 -9.18 -1.69 3.55
C ARG A 76 -9.11 -1.55 5.06
N ILE A 77 -8.60 -0.41 5.57
CA ILE A 77 -8.50 -0.16 7.01
C ILE A 77 -9.86 -0.22 7.68
N LYS A 78 -10.91 0.25 7.03
CA LYS A 78 -12.27 0.22 7.56
C LYS A 78 -12.76 -1.19 7.92
N ASN A 79 -12.17 -2.22 7.37
CA ASN A 79 -12.53 -3.60 7.67
C ASN A 79 -11.94 -4.09 9.01
N TYR A 80 -11.06 -3.30 9.64
CA TYR A 80 -10.39 -3.59 10.91
C TYR A 80 -10.93 -2.68 12.03
N ASN A 81 -12.25 -2.66 12.18
CA ASN A 81 -12.96 -1.70 13.05
C ASN A 81 -12.62 -1.77 14.54
N SER A 82 -12.00 -2.85 15.01
CA SER A 82 -11.60 -3.01 16.42
C SER A 82 -10.25 -2.36 16.74
N VAL A 83 -9.48 -1.92 15.73
CA VAL A 83 -8.18 -1.26 15.92
C VAL A 83 -8.31 0.22 15.60
N ASP A 84 -7.87 1.07 16.53
CA ASP A 84 -7.84 2.53 16.32
C ASP A 84 -6.64 2.90 15.43
N PHE A 85 -6.80 2.72 14.14
CA PHE A 85 -5.81 3.16 13.17
C PHE A 85 -5.94 4.65 12.89
N LYS A 86 -4.83 5.37 12.99
CA LYS A 86 -4.70 6.76 12.57
C LYS A 86 -3.79 6.88 11.35
N PRO A 87 -4.29 6.66 10.14
CA PRO A 87 -3.47 6.67 8.95
C PRO A 87 -2.99 8.09 8.65
N ILE A 88 -1.70 8.20 8.35
CA ILE A 88 -1.07 9.43 7.87
C ILE A 88 -0.54 9.18 6.47
N LEU A 89 -0.98 9.99 5.53
CA LEU A 89 -0.55 9.92 4.15
C LEU A 89 0.35 11.10 3.83
N ILE A 90 1.63 10.81 3.59
CA ILE A 90 2.59 11.82 3.15
C ILE A 90 2.59 11.88 1.62
N THR A 91 2.32 13.06 1.10
CA THR A 91 2.34 13.33 -0.34
C THR A 91 3.54 14.21 -0.68
N ARG A 92 4.04 14.13 -1.91
CA ARG A 92 5.13 14.96 -2.41
C ARG A 92 4.80 15.38 -3.84
N ASP A 93 5.35 16.52 -4.29
CA ASP A 93 5.22 16.96 -5.68
C ASP A 93 5.68 15.81 -6.63
N PRO A 94 4.81 15.35 -7.54
CA PRO A 94 5.16 14.25 -8.44
C PRO A 94 6.35 14.54 -9.34
N ARG A 95 6.61 15.83 -9.65
CA ARG A 95 7.78 16.23 -10.45
C ARG A 95 9.08 15.96 -9.69
N ASP A 96 9.11 16.29 -8.40
CA ASP A 96 10.24 16.04 -7.54
C ASP A 96 10.48 14.55 -7.32
N VAL A 97 9.40 13.78 -7.16
CA VAL A 97 9.48 12.31 -7.06
C VAL A 97 10.08 11.73 -8.33
N PHE A 98 9.62 12.17 -9.51
CA PHE A 98 10.14 11.69 -10.80
C PHE A 98 11.61 12.05 -10.99
N ILE A 99 11.98 13.30 -10.71
CA ILE A 99 13.37 13.79 -10.85
C ILE A 99 14.30 13.00 -9.91
N ALA A 100 13.93 12.86 -8.64
CA ALA A 100 14.71 12.10 -7.68
C ALA A 100 14.87 10.63 -8.11
N ASN A 101 13.79 10.00 -8.54
CA ASN A 101 13.78 8.62 -8.99
C ASN A 101 14.71 8.42 -10.20
N LYS A 102 14.59 9.26 -11.24
CA LYS A 102 15.27 9.08 -12.51
C LYS A 102 16.73 9.57 -12.50
N TYR A 103 17.00 10.68 -11.83
CA TYR A 103 18.29 11.38 -11.96
C TYR A 103 19.16 11.30 -10.70
N VAL A 104 18.60 10.89 -9.57
CA VAL A 104 19.37 10.77 -8.32
C VAL A 104 19.55 9.31 -7.93
N TRP A 105 18.48 8.54 -7.80
CA TRP A 105 18.55 7.17 -7.28
C TRP A 105 18.91 6.13 -8.34
N TYR A 106 18.27 6.19 -9.51
CA TYR A 106 18.55 5.24 -10.58
C TYR A 106 20.02 5.23 -11.02
N PRO A 107 20.72 6.39 -11.21
CA PRO A 107 22.13 6.38 -11.58
C PRO A 107 23.06 5.84 -10.50
N LYS A 108 22.61 5.81 -9.23
CA LYS A 108 23.35 5.20 -8.12
C LYS A 108 23.20 3.68 -8.05
N GLY A 109 22.44 3.08 -8.97
CA GLY A 109 22.16 1.64 -8.98
C GLY A 109 21.13 1.20 -7.94
N GLU A 110 20.38 2.16 -7.35
CA GLU A 110 19.31 1.84 -6.42
C GLU A 110 18.12 1.26 -7.17
N ASN A 111 17.40 0.34 -6.50
CA ASN A 111 16.15 -0.18 -7.02
C ASN A 111 15.07 0.91 -6.90
N VAL A 112 14.67 1.47 -8.02
CA VAL A 112 13.71 2.57 -8.05
C VAL A 112 12.28 2.05 -8.22
N PRO A 113 11.34 2.51 -7.37
CA PRO A 113 9.97 1.99 -7.35
C PRO A 113 9.08 2.54 -8.47
N TYR A 114 9.52 3.57 -9.18
CA TYR A 114 8.70 4.26 -10.18
C TYR A 114 9.25 4.10 -11.59
N PRO A 115 8.38 4.13 -12.64
CA PRO A 115 8.82 4.15 -14.02
C PRO A 115 9.75 5.32 -14.35
N LEU A 116 10.71 5.10 -15.24
CA LEU A 116 11.68 6.11 -15.69
C LEU A 116 11.21 6.89 -16.92
N ASP A 117 10.18 6.42 -17.61
CA ASP A 117 9.48 7.17 -18.65
C ASP A 117 8.43 8.08 -18.01
N VAL A 118 8.36 9.32 -18.46
CA VAL A 118 7.49 10.35 -17.85
C VAL A 118 6.00 10.03 -18.01
N VAL A 119 5.60 9.47 -19.16
CA VAL A 119 4.20 9.15 -19.43
C VAL A 119 3.76 7.94 -18.61
N GLU A 120 4.61 6.92 -18.52
CA GLU A 120 4.37 5.76 -17.67
C GLU A 120 4.35 6.15 -16.20
N PHE A 121 5.26 7.01 -15.76
CA PHE A 121 5.26 7.56 -14.40
C PHE A 121 3.94 8.28 -14.08
N CYS A 122 3.48 9.17 -14.95
CA CYS A 122 2.22 9.89 -14.74
C CYS A 122 1.03 8.93 -14.62
N ARG A 123 0.96 7.89 -15.47
CA ARG A 123 -0.09 6.86 -15.40
C ARG A 123 -0.02 6.07 -14.09
N TYR A 124 1.18 5.64 -13.72
CA TYR A 124 1.41 4.91 -12.48
C TYR A 124 1.06 5.75 -11.25
N TYR A 125 1.57 6.98 -11.18
CA TYR A 125 1.35 7.89 -10.07
C TYR A 125 -0.14 8.25 -9.89
N LYS A 126 -0.83 8.50 -11.00
CA LYS A 126 -2.28 8.72 -10.98
C LYS A 126 -3.05 7.49 -10.48
N ALA A 127 -2.67 6.29 -10.93
CA ALA A 127 -3.30 5.05 -10.47
C ALA A 127 -3.04 4.79 -8.98
N LEU A 128 -1.84 5.09 -8.48
CA LEU A 128 -1.49 4.96 -7.08
C LEU A 128 -2.37 5.86 -6.19
N ARG A 129 -2.73 7.05 -6.68
CA ARG A 129 -3.42 8.10 -5.95
C ARG A 129 -4.92 8.18 -6.20
N GLN A 130 -5.48 7.34 -7.05
CA GLN A 130 -6.88 7.42 -7.45
C GLN A 130 -7.88 7.25 -6.29
N TYR A 131 -7.46 6.66 -5.17
CA TYR A 131 -8.34 6.39 -4.02
C TYR A 131 -8.17 7.39 -2.88
N GLU A 132 -7.30 8.37 -2.99
CA GLU A 132 -7.09 9.40 -1.97
C GLU A 132 -8.22 10.42 -1.91
N ASP A 133 -8.95 10.60 -3.01
CA ASP A 133 -10.04 11.58 -3.12
C ASP A 133 -11.41 10.98 -2.73
N ASN A 134 -11.52 9.65 -2.58
CA ASN A 134 -12.77 8.93 -2.33
C ASN A 134 -12.91 8.42 -0.89
N THR A 135 -12.40 9.15 0.10
CA THR A 135 -12.26 8.66 1.47
C THR A 135 -13.22 9.31 2.47
N GLU A 136 -14.42 9.66 2.06
CA GLU A 136 -15.45 10.22 2.98
C GLU A 136 -15.74 9.29 4.18
N GLU A 137 -15.48 7.98 4.04
CA GLU A 137 -15.72 6.98 5.08
C GLU A 137 -14.50 6.71 5.99
N LEU A 138 -13.30 7.21 5.66
CA LEU A 138 -12.08 6.94 6.40
C LEU A 138 -11.40 8.24 6.83
N LYS A 139 -11.29 8.43 8.13
CA LYS A 139 -10.53 9.57 8.68
C LYS A 139 -9.04 9.28 8.55
N PHE A 140 -8.34 10.04 7.75
CA PHE A 140 -6.87 10.03 7.67
C PHE A 140 -6.34 11.45 7.54
N LEU A 141 -5.11 11.65 7.95
CA LEU A 141 -4.42 12.92 7.81
C LEU A 141 -3.57 12.90 6.54
N LYS A 142 -3.76 13.87 5.66
CA LYS A 142 -2.93 14.06 4.47
C LYS A 142 -1.98 15.23 4.68
N ILE A 143 -0.68 14.97 4.60
CA ILE A 143 0.38 15.95 4.77
C ILE A 143 1.19 16.04 3.49
N ARG A 144 1.58 17.25 3.10
CA ARG A 144 2.55 17.44 2.04
C ARG A 144 3.95 17.43 2.64
N PHE A 145 4.87 16.73 2.00
CA PHE A 145 6.27 16.71 2.40
C PHE A 145 6.87 18.13 2.43
N GLU A 146 6.48 18.96 1.46
CA GLU A 146 6.91 20.33 1.36
C GLU A 146 6.49 21.16 2.59
N ASP A 147 5.29 20.92 3.13
CA ASP A 147 4.81 21.61 4.33
C ASP A 147 5.58 21.17 5.57
N LEU A 148 5.98 19.90 5.67
CA LEU A 148 6.87 19.43 6.73
C LEU A 148 8.24 20.13 6.71
N VAL A 149 8.71 20.53 5.53
CA VAL A 149 10.02 21.19 5.40
C VAL A 149 9.91 22.70 5.59
N LEU A 150 8.87 23.33 5.02
CA LEU A 150 8.75 24.78 4.97
C LEU A 150 7.93 25.36 6.14
N ASN A 151 6.95 24.60 6.66
CA ASN A 151 6.03 25.00 7.71
C ASN A 151 6.03 23.97 8.85
N TYR A 152 7.23 23.61 9.30
CA TYR A 152 7.43 22.48 10.23
C TYR A 152 6.58 22.57 11.48
N HIS A 153 6.62 23.70 12.21
CA HIS A 153 5.91 23.84 13.49
C HIS A 153 4.40 23.68 13.35
N ASP A 154 3.81 24.32 12.34
CA ASP A 154 2.37 24.23 12.10
C ASP A 154 1.96 22.81 11.68
N THR A 155 2.77 22.18 10.84
CA THR A 155 2.51 20.82 10.37
C THR A 155 2.64 19.79 11.48
N VAL A 156 3.61 19.96 12.39
CA VAL A 156 3.76 19.12 13.57
C VAL A 156 2.58 19.31 14.53
N GLY A 157 2.13 20.55 14.77
CA GLY A 157 0.94 20.81 15.57
C GLY A 157 -0.31 20.09 15.03
N ILE A 158 -0.54 20.13 13.74
CA ILE A 158 -1.64 19.38 13.08
C ILE A 158 -1.49 17.87 13.29
N LEU A 159 -0.26 17.36 13.25
CA LEU A 159 0.04 15.95 13.51
C LEU A 159 -0.26 15.55 14.95
N GLU A 160 0.19 16.36 15.92
CA GLU A 160 -0.02 16.13 17.34
C GLU A 160 -1.51 16.13 17.69
N ASP A 161 -2.28 17.09 17.14
CA ASP A 161 -3.74 17.14 17.31
C ASP A 161 -4.42 15.90 16.73
N PHE A 162 -4.04 15.50 15.52
CA PHE A 162 -4.61 14.30 14.88
C PHE A 162 -4.31 13.03 15.66
N LEU A 163 -3.12 12.94 16.22
CA LEU A 163 -2.67 11.78 17.00
C LEU A 163 -3.11 11.86 18.46
N ASN A 164 -3.73 12.95 18.92
CA ASN A 164 -4.07 13.22 20.32
C ASN A 164 -2.81 13.13 21.23
N LEU A 165 -1.74 13.85 20.86
CA LEU A 165 -0.46 13.87 21.59
C LEU A 165 -0.32 15.10 22.50
N SER A 166 -1.25 16.04 22.42
CA SER A 166 -1.32 17.26 23.26
C SER A 166 -1.85 16.98 24.65
#